data_a6220292d1daa1df64dcdf93777f7510
#
_entry.id   a6220292d1daa1df64dcdf93777f7510
#
_cell.length_a   1.000
_cell.length_b   1.000
_cell.length_c   1.000
_cell.angle_alpha   90.00
_cell.angle_beta   90.00
_cell.angle_gamma   90.00
#
_symmetry.space_group_name_H-M   'P 1'
#
loop_
_entity.id
_entity.type
_entity.pdbx_description
1 polymer ?
#
loop_
_entity_poly.entity_id
_entity_poly.type
_entity_poly.pdbx_seq_one_letter_code
_entity_poly.pdbx_strand_id
1 'polypeptide(L)'
;MSSAKPNVTNIEAVSDAPATLGSWIAPRLIQSSGTKATKRYFEFFTANIRNWNTRVAYHRALVDFFAWCDGRKLSLDDLEPIVIAAYVEYLVTIYSKPTVKQHLAAIRMCLDWLVVGQIIPMNPSSSVRGPKYVIKRGKTPVLTSEEARQLLDSIDTSTVVGLRDRALIATMLFTFARISAVVGMKVDDYYQIGKRSWIRLHEKGGKHHEVPAHHTAEEYLDAYLRTTGHGINKTTPLFLTAVGKTNRLTENRLTRHDAFRMIKRRAIAAGLSNKVCCHTFRATGITAYLENGGTVENAQAIAAHESPRTTKLYDRTSDEITLDEIERIRI
;
A
#
# COMPACT_ATOMS: atom_id res chain seq x y z
N MET A 1 -2.67 -30.01 -26.88
CA MET A 1 -2.12 -30.13 -25.53
C MET A 1 -2.42 -28.85 -24.77
N SER A 2 -3.40 -28.90 -23.87
CA SER A 2 -3.95 -27.77 -23.17
C SER A 2 -3.02 -27.42 -22.00
N SER A 3 -2.38 -26.26 -22.03
CA SER A 3 -1.61 -25.75 -20.89
C SER A 3 -2.54 -25.07 -19.90
N ALA A 4 -2.77 -25.73 -18.79
CA ALA A 4 -3.51 -25.17 -17.66
C ALA A 4 -2.74 -23.94 -17.11
N LYS A 5 -3.39 -22.77 -17.13
CA LYS A 5 -2.92 -21.59 -16.40
C LYS A 5 -2.97 -21.89 -14.91
N PRO A 6 -1.91 -21.59 -14.12
CA PRO A 6 -1.99 -21.73 -12.68
C PRO A 6 -3.02 -20.74 -12.14
N ASN A 7 -3.94 -21.25 -11.35
CA ASN A 7 -5.05 -20.54 -10.72
C ASN A 7 -4.51 -19.53 -9.70
N VAL A 8 -4.63 -18.23 -9.99
CA VAL A 8 -4.20 -17.12 -9.11
C VAL A 8 -5.37 -16.72 -8.20
N THR A 9 -5.89 -17.67 -7.45
CA THR A 9 -6.91 -17.40 -6.42
C THR A 9 -6.58 -18.22 -5.18
N ASN A 10 -5.64 -17.72 -4.38
CA ASN A 10 -5.64 -17.92 -2.93
C ASN A 10 -4.71 -16.90 -2.30
N ILE A 11 -5.23 -15.69 -2.06
CA ILE A 11 -4.69 -14.80 -1.04
C ILE A 11 -5.31 -15.31 0.27
N GLU A 12 -4.71 -16.34 0.85
CA GLU A 12 -5.02 -16.73 2.22
C GLU A 12 -4.69 -15.57 3.15
N ALA A 13 -5.61 -15.33 4.07
CA ALA A 13 -5.56 -14.31 5.09
C ALA A 13 -4.23 -14.39 5.85
N VAL A 14 -3.35 -13.42 5.63
CA VAL A 14 -2.20 -13.21 6.51
C VAL A 14 -2.78 -12.66 7.81
N SER A 15 -2.81 -13.48 8.85
CA SER A 15 -3.16 -13.06 10.20
C SER A 15 -2.22 -11.91 10.62
N ASP A 16 -2.74 -10.91 11.32
CA ASP A 16 -1.97 -9.74 11.80
C ASP A 16 -0.93 -10.07 12.91
N ALA A 17 -0.75 -11.33 13.28
CA ALA A 17 0.36 -11.75 14.11
C ALA A 17 1.67 -11.70 13.31
N PRO A 18 2.76 -11.13 13.84
CA PRO A 18 4.05 -11.17 13.18
C PRO A 18 4.46 -12.63 13.06
N ALA A 19 4.28 -13.22 11.88
CA ALA A 19 4.81 -14.54 11.59
C ALA A 19 6.31 -14.48 11.85
N THR A 20 6.77 -15.20 12.84
CA THR A 20 8.20 -15.28 13.15
C THR A 20 8.90 -15.95 11.97
N LEU A 21 10.13 -15.52 11.63
CA LEU A 21 10.95 -16.17 10.59
C LEU A 21 11.10 -17.69 10.81
N GLY A 22 10.76 -18.18 11.98
CA GLY A 22 10.82 -19.61 12.35
C GLY A 22 9.92 -20.54 11.53
N SER A 23 8.95 -20.01 10.77
CA SER A 23 8.13 -20.80 9.84
C SER A 23 8.67 -20.82 8.41
N TRP A 24 9.71 -20.04 8.09
CA TRP A 24 10.29 -19.98 6.75
C TRP A 24 11.30 -21.07 6.54
N ILE A 25 11.24 -21.71 5.38
CA ILE A 25 12.18 -22.72 4.94
C ILE A 25 13.09 -22.10 3.88
N ALA A 26 14.40 -22.26 4.02
CA ALA A 26 15.33 -21.83 2.99
C ALA A 26 15.09 -22.65 1.70
N PRO A 27 15.21 -22.02 0.51
CA PRO A 27 15.13 -22.74 -0.75
C PRO A 27 16.16 -23.88 -0.82
N ARG A 28 15.81 -24.97 -1.52
CA ARG A 28 16.66 -26.16 -1.62
C ARG A 28 18.06 -25.84 -2.10
N LEU A 29 18.17 -24.99 -3.13
CA LEU A 29 19.45 -24.55 -3.68
C LEU A 29 20.35 -23.88 -2.61
N ILE A 30 19.77 -23.09 -1.71
CA ILE A 30 20.51 -22.49 -0.58
C ILE A 30 20.91 -23.55 0.44
N GLN A 31 20.02 -24.51 0.74
CA GLN A 31 20.31 -25.58 1.70
C GLN A 31 21.43 -26.50 1.20
N SER A 32 21.43 -26.87 -0.10
CA SER A 32 22.46 -27.71 -0.71
C SER A 32 23.83 -27.02 -0.76
N SER A 33 23.88 -25.69 -0.69
CA SER A 33 25.13 -24.91 -0.61
C SER A 33 25.70 -24.82 0.82
N GLY A 34 25.11 -25.53 1.79
CA GLY A 34 25.62 -25.74 3.12
C GLY A 34 25.01 -24.83 4.19
N THR A 35 25.40 -25.14 5.44
CA THR A 35 24.86 -24.47 6.64
C THR A 35 25.19 -22.98 6.70
N LYS A 36 26.40 -22.58 6.22
CA LYS A 36 26.79 -21.16 6.13
C LYS A 36 25.89 -20.38 5.20
N ALA A 37 25.56 -20.91 4.02
CA ALA A 37 24.66 -20.29 3.04
C ALA A 37 23.25 -20.16 3.62
N THR A 38 22.72 -21.22 4.24
CA THR A 38 21.41 -21.22 4.89
C THR A 38 21.32 -20.17 6.00
N LYS A 39 22.33 -20.08 6.86
CA LYS A 39 22.38 -19.05 7.90
C LYS A 39 22.37 -17.64 7.32
N ARG A 40 23.20 -17.38 6.30
CA ARG A 40 23.27 -16.08 5.61
C ARG A 40 21.95 -15.71 4.92
N TYR A 41 21.24 -16.67 4.37
CA TYR A 41 19.92 -16.44 3.76
C TYR A 41 18.90 -15.90 4.79
N PHE A 42 18.83 -16.45 5.99
CA PHE A 42 17.93 -15.93 7.03
C PHE A 42 18.41 -14.60 7.62
N GLU A 43 19.72 -14.44 7.81
CA GLU A 43 20.30 -13.17 8.26
C GLU A 43 19.98 -12.02 7.31
N PHE A 44 19.91 -12.26 6.00
CA PHE A 44 19.53 -11.26 4.99
C PHE A 44 18.22 -10.56 5.36
N PHE A 45 17.20 -11.29 5.74
CA PHE A 45 15.91 -10.69 6.08
C PHE A 45 15.95 -9.93 7.41
N THR A 46 16.70 -10.40 8.38
CA THR A 46 16.75 -9.76 9.71
C THR A 46 17.69 -8.56 9.75
N ALA A 47 18.83 -8.65 9.09
CA ALA A 47 19.85 -7.60 9.09
C ALA A 47 19.51 -6.45 8.12
N ASN A 48 19.07 -6.77 6.89
CA ASN A 48 18.92 -5.77 5.84
C ASN A 48 17.51 -5.18 5.72
N ILE A 49 16.45 -5.92 6.09
CA ILE A 49 15.09 -5.52 5.80
C ILE A 49 14.33 -5.29 7.10
N ARG A 50 14.05 -4.04 7.45
CA ARG A 50 13.30 -3.70 8.67
C ARG A 50 11.79 -3.84 8.50
N ASN A 51 11.27 -3.53 7.31
CA ASN A 51 9.83 -3.58 7.07
C ASN A 51 9.35 -5.02 6.80
N TRP A 52 8.41 -5.49 7.61
CA TRP A 52 7.87 -6.85 7.51
C TRP A 52 7.25 -7.16 6.14
N ASN A 53 6.46 -6.25 5.58
CA ASN A 53 5.83 -6.48 4.27
C ASN A 53 6.89 -6.59 3.15
N THR A 54 8.00 -5.86 3.27
CA THR A 54 9.12 -5.97 2.34
C THR A 54 9.82 -7.33 2.51
N ARG A 55 9.99 -7.81 3.76
CA ARG A 55 10.53 -9.15 4.02
C ARG A 55 9.71 -10.23 3.34
N VAL A 56 8.39 -10.22 3.54
CA VAL A 56 7.47 -11.20 2.94
C VAL A 56 7.54 -11.14 1.40
N ALA A 57 7.50 -9.94 0.83
CA ALA A 57 7.55 -9.77 -0.62
C ALA A 57 8.89 -10.25 -1.22
N TYR A 58 10.01 -9.95 -0.54
CA TYR A 58 11.33 -10.38 -1.00
C TYR A 58 11.56 -11.87 -0.77
N HIS A 59 11.08 -12.42 0.34
CA HIS A 59 11.13 -13.85 0.57
C HIS A 59 10.41 -14.62 -0.55
N ARG A 60 9.17 -14.22 -0.88
CA ARG A 60 8.43 -14.82 -1.99
C ARG A 60 9.20 -14.74 -3.30
N ALA A 61 9.71 -13.57 -3.66
CA ALA A 61 10.48 -13.38 -4.89
C ALA A 61 11.73 -14.27 -4.95
N LEU A 62 12.41 -14.47 -3.82
CA LEU A 62 13.60 -15.33 -3.72
C LEU A 62 13.23 -16.81 -3.76
N VAL A 63 12.15 -17.22 -3.09
CA VAL A 63 11.63 -18.60 -3.20
C VAL A 63 11.30 -18.94 -4.65
N ASP A 64 10.59 -18.06 -5.35
CA ASP A 64 10.24 -18.24 -6.77
C ASP A 64 11.50 -18.34 -7.65
N PHE A 65 12.50 -17.50 -7.42
CA PHE A 65 13.76 -17.50 -8.16
C PHE A 65 14.55 -18.80 -7.95
N PHE A 66 14.77 -19.17 -6.69
CA PHE A 66 15.56 -20.37 -6.38
C PHE A 66 14.83 -21.66 -6.79
N ALA A 67 13.49 -21.69 -6.70
CA ALA A 67 12.70 -22.82 -7.23
C ALA A 67 12.82 -22.93 -8.76
N TRP A 68 12.87 -21.80 -9.48
CA TRP A 68 13.10 -21.79 -10.92
C TRP A 68 14.50 -22.31 -11.28
N CYS A 69 15.53 -21.98 -10.49
CA CYS A 69 16.89 -22.51 -10.64
C CYS A 69 16.94 -24.02 -10.33
N ASP A 70 16.32 -24.46 -9.23
CA ASP A 70 16.23 -25.87 -8.86
C ASP A 70 15.60 -26.73 -9.95
N GLY A 71 14.53 -26.24 -10.57
CA GLY A 71 13.86 -26.90 -11.69
C GLY A 71 14.76 -27.07 -12.93
N ARG A 72 15.87 -26.33 -12.99
CA ARG A 72 16.91 -26.42 -14.05
C ARG A 72 18.20 -27.09 -13.57
N LYS A 73 18.18 -27.64 -12.35
CA LYS A 73 19.31 -28.31 -11.71
C LYS A 73 20.56 -27.40 -11.56
N LEU A 74 20.35 -26.09 -11.40
CA LEU A 74 21.42 -25.13 -11.18
C LEU A 74 21.84 -25.11 -9.70
N SER A 75 23.12 -24.90 -9.44
CA SER A 75 23.70 -24.59 -8.13
C SER A 75 23.95 -23.09 -7.96
N LEU A 76 24.43 -22.64 -6.78
CA LEU A 76 24.86 -21.25 -6.62
C LEU A 76 26.02 -20.86 -7.52
N ASP A 77 26.91 -21.79 -7.78
CA ASP A 77 28.10 -21.59 -8.61
C ASP A 77 27.76 -21.43 -10.09
N ASP A 78 26.59 -21.96 -10.53
CA ASP A 78 26.09 -21.83 -11.89
C ASP A 78 25.35 -20.50 -12.14
N LEU A 79 25.20 -19.66 -11.11
CA LEU A 79 24.50 -18.39 -11.24
C LEU A 79 25.35 -17.35 -11.98
N GLU A 80 25.24 -17.31 -13.27
CA GLU A 80 25.85 -16.32 -14.15
C GLU A 80 24.86 -15.21 -14.55
N PRO A 81 25.33 -14.07 -15.10
CA PRO A 81 24.45 -13.01 -15.58
C PRO A 81 23.41 -13.49 -16.59
N ILE A 82 23.75 -14.47 -17.44
CA ILE A 82 22.84 -15.05 -18.44
C ILE A 82 21.68 -15.79 -17.78
N VAL A 83 21.91 -16.48 -16.65
CA VAL A 83 20.88 -17.18 -15.88
C VAL A 83 19.89 -16.18 -15.28
N ILE A 84 20.41 -15.09 -14.70
CA ILE A 84 19.56 -14.02 -14.16
C ILE A 84 18.75 -13.33 -15.27
N ALA A 85 19.36 -13.07 -16.42
CA ALA A 85 18.69 -12.49 -17.58
C ALA A 85 17.57 -13.41 -18.10
N ALA A 86 17.82 -14.71 -18.23
CA ALA A 86 16.81 -15.69 -18.64
C ALA A 86 15.62 -15.75 -17.64
N TYR A 87 15.90 -15.64 -16.34
CA TYR A 87 14.84 -15.55 -15.34
C TYR A 87 14.03 -14.26 -15.48
N VAL A 88 14.65 -13.12 -15.71
CA VAL A 88 13.98 -11.84 -15.97
C VAL A 88 13.08 -11.93 -17.19
N GLU A 89 13.55 -12.51 -18.29
CA GLU A 89 12.72 -12.74 -19.50
C GLU A 89 11.53 -13.65 -19.20
N TYR A 90 11.73 -14.74 -18.46
CA TYR A 90 10.63 -15.59 -17.99
C TYR A 90 9.62 -14.79 -17.16
N LEU A 91 10.07 -13.97 -16.19
CA LEU A 91 9.17 -13.15 -15.38
C LEU A 91 8.36 -12.14 -16.18
N VAL A 92 8.93 -11.57 -17.26
CA VAL A 92 8.22 -10.62 -18.13
C VAL A 92 7.01 -11.26 -18.82
N THR A 93 7.02 -12.58 -19.05
CA THR A 93 5.89 -13.30 -19.65
C THR A 93 4.72 -13.50 -18.68
N ILE A 94 4.97 -13.51 -17.37
CA ILE A 94 3.96 -13.87 -16.36
C ILE A 94 3.59 -12.73 -15.43
N TYR A 95 4.46 -11.73 -15.25
CA TYR A 95 4.25 -10.62 -14.33
C TYR A 95 4.29 -9.25 -15.00
N SER A 96 3.69 -8.27 -14.32
CA SER A 96 3.80 -6.86 -14.70
C SER A 96 5.23 -6.35 -14.51
N LYS A 97 5.65 -5.35 -15.31
CA LYS A 97 6.99 -4.75 -15.22
C LYS A 97 7.38 -4.28 -13.80
N PRO A 98 6.51 -3.66 -12.98
CA PRO A 98 6.84 -3.33 -11.59
C PRO A 98 7.15 -4.55 -10.74
N THR A 99 6.40 -5.65 -10.90
CA THR A 99 6.63 -6.90 -10.18
C THR A 99 7.97 -7.52 -10.57
N VAL A 100 8.28 -7.56 -11.85
CA VAL A 100 9.60 -8.02 -12.33
C VAL A 100 10.74 -7.20 -11.72
N LYS A 101 10.60 -5.86 -11.67
CA LYS A 101 11.60 -4.99 -11.04
C LYS A 101 11.74 -5.27 -9.54
N GLN A 102 10.66 -5.61 -8.85
CA GLN A 102 10.69 -5.98 -7.44
C GLN A 102 11.42 -7.31 -7.23
N HIS A 103 11.14 -8.34 -8.05
CA HIS A 103 11.86 -9.61 -8.01
C HIS A 103 13.36 -9.40 -8.23
N LEU A 104 13.74 -8.66 -9.26
CA LEU A 104 15.14 -8.37 -9.55
C LEU A 104 15.83 -7.59 -8.43
N ALA A 105 15.12 -6.67 -7.77
CA ALA A 105 15.66 -5.94 -6.62
C ALA A 105 15.90 -6.88 -5.42
N ALA A 106 14.99 -7.82 -5.17
CA ALA A 106 15.16 -8.82 -4.11
C ALA A 106 16.35 -9.75 -4.38
N ILE A 107 16.47 -10.22 -5.63
CA ILE A 107 17.58 -11.08 -6.06
C ILE A 107 18.91 -10.35 -5.91
N ARG A 108 19.04 -9.13 -6.42
CA ARG A 108 20.26 -8.33 -6.29
C ARG A 108 20.68 -8.16 -4.85
N MET A 109 19.77 -7.72 -3.99
CA MET A 109 20.07 -7.45 -2.61
C MET A 109 20.45 -8.73 -1.84
N CYS A 110 19.82 -9.87 -2.14
CA CYS A 110 20.17 -11.16 -1.54
C CYS A 110 21.54 -11.65 -2.02
N LEU A 111 21.82 -11.59 -3.32
CA LEU A 111 23.10 -12.02 -3.87
C LEU A 111 24.25 -11.12 -3.40
N ASP A 112 24.06 -9.79 -3.29
CA ASP A 112 25.03 -8.89 -2.65
C ASP A 112 25.33 -9.33 -1.21
N TRP A 113 24.30 -9.71 -0.44
CA TRP A 113 24.46 -10.19 0.92
C TRP A 113 25.23 -11.52 0.99
N LEU A 114 25.01 -12.42 0.01
CA LEU A 114 25.76 -13.67 -0.11
C LEU A 114 27.24 -13.43 -0.47
N VAL A 115 27.54 -12.41 -1.30
CA VAL A 115 28.91 -11.97 -1.60
C VAL A 115 29.60 -11.47 -0.32
N VAL A 116 28.96 -10.56 0.42
CA VAL A 116 29.47 -10.07 1.72
C VAL A 116 29.71 -11.22 2.69
N GLY A 117 28.88 -12.26 2.64
CA GLY A 117 29.01 -13.47 3.45
C GLY A 117 30.05 -14.46 2.95
N GLN A 118 30.73 -14.18 1.83
CA GLN A 118 31.69 -15.10 1.19
C GLN A 118 31.07 -16.47 0.88
N ILE A 119 29.84 -16.47 0.37
CA ILE A 119 29.14 -17.66 -0.13
C ILE A 119 29.34 -17.76 -1.65
N ILE A 120 29.27 -16.64 -2.36
CA ILE A 120 29.55 -16.51 -3.78
C ILE A 120 30.61 -15.42 -4.00
N PRO A 121 31.47 -15.53 -5.03
CA PRO A 121 32.58 -14.59 -5.22
C PRO A 121 32.13 -13.21 -5.71
N MET A 122 31.05 -13.16 -6.51
CA MET A 122 30.50 -11.93 -7.10
C MET A 122 28.99 -12.02 -7.26
N ASN A 123 28.34 -10.85 -7.41
CA ASN A 123 26.91 -10.81 -7.68
C ASN A 123 26.62 -10.86 -9.19
N PRO A 124 26.10 -11.97 -9.73
CA PRO A 124 25.83 -12.10 -11.16
C PRO A 124 24.66 -11.22 -11.65
N SER A 125 23.83 -10.73 -10.74
CA SER A 125 22.67 -9.89 -11.09
C SER A 125 23.02 -8.40 -11.25
N SER A 126 24.21 -7.97 -10.89
CA SER A 126 24.59 -6.54 -10.88
C SER A 126 24.54 -5.90 -12.28
N SER A 127 24.96 -6.63 -13.32
CA SER A 127 24.95 -6.18 -14.72
C SER A 127 23.60 -6.34 -15.43
N VAL A 128 22.69 -7.15 -14.90
CA VAL A 128 21.41 -7.46 -15.55
C VAL A 128 20.42 -6.31 -15.38
N ARG A 129 19.80 -5.85 -16.43
CA ARG A 129 18.81 -4.77 -16.41
C ARG A 129 17.39 -5.32 -16.44
N GLY A 130 16.53 -4.80 -15.58
CA GLY A 130 15.10 -5.08 -15.63
C GLY A 130 14.36 -4.28 -16.71
N PRO A 131 13.09 -4.59 -16.97
CA PRO A 131 12.29 -3.92 -18.00
C PRO A 131 12.16 -2.42 -17.73
N LYS A 132 12.26 -1.60 -18.80
CA LYS A 132 11.97 -0.16 -18.70
C LYS A 132 10.51 0.05 -18.30
N TYR A 133 10.29 0.80 -17.24
CA TYR A 133 8.97 1.14 -16.76
C TYR A 133 8.95 2.56 -16.21
N VAL A 134 8.18 3.41 -16.87
CA VAL A 134 7.94 4.80 -16.45
C VAL A 134 6.44 4.99 -16.31
N ILE A 135 6.01 5.49 -15.17
CA ILE A 135 4.63 5.90 -14.93
C ILE A 135 4.57 7.40 -15.20
N LYS A 136 3.81 7.79 -16.22
CA LYS A 136 3.52 9.20 -16.49
C LYS A 136 2.25 9.66 -15.75
N ARG A 137 1.26 8.79 -15.61
CA ARG A 137 -0.03 9.06 -14.95
C ARG A 137 -0.39 7.92 -14.00
N GLY A 138 -0.93 8.24 -12.83
CA GLY A 138 -1.37 7.24 -11.85
C GLY A 138 -2.48 6.35 -12.42
N LYS A 139 -2.43 5.05 -12.12
CA LYS A 139 -3.41 4.06 -12.58
C LYS A 139 -4.57 3.86 -11.61
N THR A 140 -4.50 4.47 -10.43
CA THR A 140 -5.56 4.38 -9.42
C THR A 140 -6.81 5.05 -9.94
N PRO A 141 -7.99 4.42 -9.87
CA PRO A 141 -9.25 5.07 -10.21
C PRO A 141 -9.44 6.33 -9.35
N VAL A 142 -9.99 7.37 -9.95
CA VAL A 142 -10.40 8.61 -9.28
C VAL A 142 -11.91 8.70 -9.43
N LEU A 143 -12.60 9.03 -8.35
CA LEU A 143 -14.03 9.31 -8.36
C LEU A 143 -14.24 10.78 -8.74
N THR A 144 -15.33 11.07 -9.43
CA THR A 144 -15.81 12.47 -9.53
C THR A 144 -16.30 12.94 -8.16
N SER A 145 -16.51 14.26 -8.01
CA SER A 145 -17.08 14.81 -6.79
C SER A 145 -18.48 14.26 -6.51
N GLU A 146 -19.27 14.03 -7.57
CA GLU A 146 -20.61 13.44 -7.50
C GLU A 146 -20.54 11.98 -7.06
N GLU A 147 -19.67 11.17 -7.65
CA GLU A 147 -19.47 9.77 -7.27
C GLU A 147 -18.99 9.62 -5.82
N ALA A 148 -18.09 10.50 -5.39
CA ALA A 148 -17.60 10.51 -4.00
C ALA A 148 -18.74 10.86 -3.01
N ARG A 149 -19.57 11.84 -3.35
CA ARG A 149 -20.75 12.21 -2.57
C ARG A 149 -21.78 11.07 -2.57
N GLN A 150 -22.12 10.53 -3.74
CA GLN A 150 -23.03 9.38 -3.89
C GLN A 150 -22.62 8.22 -2.99
N LEU A 151 -21.31 7.89 -2.93
CA LEU A 151 -20.79 6.85 -2.06
C LEU A 151 -21.05 7.16 -0.59
N LEU A 152 -20.72 8.36 -0.12
CA LEU A 152 -20.88 8.76 1.28
C LEU A 152 -22.37 8.81 1.68
N ASP A 153 -23.23 9.28 0.82
CA ASP A 153 -24.67 9.42 1.06
C ASP A 153 -25.41 8.08 1.00
N SER A 154 -24.90 7.12 0.23
CA SER A 154 -25.47 5.77 0.13
C SER A 154 -25.28 4.92 1.40
N ILE A 155 -24.43 5.37 2.33
CA ILE A 155 -24.14 4.60 3.55
C ILE A 155 -25.25 4.85 4.57
N ASP A 156 -25.95 3.77 4.94
CA ASP A 156 -26.97 3.81 5.99
C ASP A 156 -26.37 4.20 7.35
N THR A 157 -26.66 5.41 7.80
CA THR A 157 -26.17 5.99 9.07
C THR A 157 -27.10 5.76 10.25
N SER A 158 -28.19 5.03 10.08
CA SER A 158 -29.00 4.57 11.19
C SER A 158 -28.28 3.51 12.04
N THR A 159 -27.20 2.94 11.52
CA THR A 159 -26.37 1.93 12.19
C THR A 159 -25.02 2.49 12.61
N VAL A 160 -24.48 2.03 13.74
CA VAL A 160 -23.16 2.44 14.22
C VAL A 160 -22.03 1.99 13.27
N VAL A 161 -22.24 0.88 12.55
CA VAL A 161 -21.30 0.39 11.53
C VAL A 161 -21.30 1.31 10.31
N GLY A 162 -22.45 1.81 9.89
CA GLY A 162 -22.56 2.79 8.81
C GLY A 162 -21.93 4.12 9.18
N LEU A 163 -22.18 4.65 10.38
CA LEU A 163 -21.52 5.86 10.87
C LEU A 163 -20.00 5.73 10.86
N ARG A 164 -19.45 4.59 11.36
CA ARG A 164 -18.02 4.27 11.31
C ARG A 164 -17.49 4.26 9.88
N ASP A 165 -18.17 3.55 8.98
CA ASP A 165 -17.73 3.38 7.59
C ASP A 165 -17.67 4.72 6.86
N ARG A 166 -18.70 5.57 7.04
CA ARG A 166 -18.76 6.91 6.46
C ARG A 166 -17.66 7.82 7.01
N ALA A 167 -17.45 7.83 8.32
CA ALA A 167 -16.39 8.60 8.96
C ALA A 167 -14.99 8.16 8.48
N LEU A 168 -14.74 6.85 8.35
CA LEU A 168 -13.46 6.33 7.86
C LEU A 168 -13.19 6.74 6.41
N ILE A 169 -14.19 6.60 5.52
CA ILE A 169 -14.04 6.97 4.10
C ILE A 169 -13.81 8.49 3.98
N ALA A 170 -14.56 9.31 4.70
CA ALA A 170 -14.38 10.76 4.73
C ALA A 170 -12.99 11.15 5.24
N THR A 171 -12.52 10.52 6.32
CA THR A 171 -11.16 10.75 6.84
C THR A 171 -10.11 10.48 5.76
N MET A 172 -10.20 9.36 5.03
CA MET A 172 -9.28 9.05 3.95
C MET A 172 -9.33 10.07 2.80
N LEU A 173 -10.54 10.51 2.45
CA LEU A 173 -10.79 11.42 1.33
C LEU A 173 -10.22 12.81 1.60
N PHE A 174 -10.52 13.38 2.77
CA PHE A 174 -10.19 14.76 3.11
C PHE A 174 -8.80 14.96 3.71
N THR A 175 -8.16 13.91 4.20
CA THR A 175 -6.76 13.98 4.69
C THR A 175 -5.74 13.38 3.72
N PHE A 176 -6.21 12.79 2.62
CA PHE A 176 -5.40 12.02 1.67
C PHE A 176 -4.62 10.88 2.33
N ALA A 177 -5.01 10.44 3.53
CA ALA A 177 -4.28 9.46 4.31
C ALA A 177 -4.28 8.06 3.70
N ARG A 178 -3.22 7.30 3.94
CA ARG A 178 -3.19 5.87 3.64
C ARG A 178 -4.07 5.12 4.61
N ILE A 179 -4.72 4.05 4.16
CA ILE A 179 -5.59 3.22 5.01
C ILE A 179 -4.89 2.76 6.30
N SER A 180 -3.59 2.45 6.24
CA SER A 180 -2.84 2.04 7.44
C SER A 180 -2.72 3.14 8.48
N ALA A 181 -2.61 4.40 8.07
CA ALA A 181 -2.59 5.53 8.99
C ALA A 181 -3.98 5.72 9.63
N VAL A 182 -5.05 5.67 8.81
CA VAL A 182 -6.42 5.86 9.30
C VAL A 182 -6.86 4.76 10.26
N VAL A 183 -6.70 3.48 9.91
CA VAL A 183 -7.06 2.39 10.84
C VAL A 183 -6.12 2.33 12.05
N GLY A 184 -4.93 2.92 11.95
CA GLY A 184 -3.97 3.05 13.04
C GLY A 184 -4.34 4.09 14.09
N MET A 185 -5.24 5.03 13.78
CA MET A 185 -5.62 6.11 14.67
C MET A 185 -6.22 5.61 15.98
N LYS A 186 -5.93 6.36 17.04
CA LYS A 186 -6.62 6.29 18.34
C LYS A 186 -7.62 7.43 18.43
N VAL A 187 -8.52 7.38 19.39
CA VAL A 187 -9.45 8.49 19.66
C VAL A 187 -8.70 9.80 19.92
N ASP A 188 -7.54 9.75 20.58
CA ASP A 188 -6.69 10.92 20.86
C ASP A 188 -6.03 11.55 19.62
N ASP A 189 -6.05 10.85 18.48
CA ASP A 189 -5.55 11.38 17.22
C ASP A 189 -6.57 12.27 16.48
N TYR A 190 -7.81 12.34 17.01
CA TYR A 190 -8.82 13.33 16.64
C TYR A 190 -9.07 14.23 17.83
N TYR A 191 -8.68 15.49 17.74
CA TYR A 191 -8.65 16.42 18.87
C TYR A 191 -8.91 17.87 18.44
N GLN A 192 -9.15 18.75 19.40
CA GLN A 192 -9.42 20.16 19.16
C GLN A 192 -8.27 21.04 19.62
N ILE A 193 -7.94 22.05 18.79
CA ILE A 193 -7.10 23.18 19.17
C ILE A 193 -7.93 24.45 18.94
N GLY A 194 -8.28 25.11 20.01
CA GLY A 194 -9.20 26.27 19.98
C GLY A 194 -10.56 25.86 19.42
N LYS A 195 -10.97 26.43 18.31
CA LYS A 195 -12.25 26.14 17.63
C LYS A 195 -12.14 25.17 16.48
N ARG A 196 -10.96 24.59 16.22
CA ARG A 196 -10.72 23.72 15.07
C ARG A 196 -10.38 22.31 15.49
N SER A 197 -11.00 21.35 14.85
CA SER A 197 -10.63 19.95 14.98
C SER A 197 -9.44 19.60 14.11
N TRP A 198 -8.57 18.74 14.62
CA TRP A 198 -7.34 18.29 13.99
C TRP A 198 -7.29 16.78 13.94
N ILE A 199 -6.62 16.26 12.92
CA ILE A 199 -6.40 14.83 12.72
C ILE A 199 -4.89 14.60 12.68
N ARG A 200 -4.39 13.76 13.61
CA ARG A 200 -3.02 13.30 13.66
C ARG A 200 -2.91 11.95 12.95
N LEU A 201 -1.95 11.84 12.04
CA LEU A 201 -1.75 10.66 11.22
C LEU A 201 -0.34 10.10 11.41
N HIS A 202 -0.27 8.78 11.62
CA HIS A 202 0.98 8.04 11.76
C HIS A 202 1.28 7.33 10.44
N GLU A 203 2.05 7.96 9.58
CA GLU A 203 2.35 7.48 8.24
C GLU A 203 3.50 6.45 8.23
N LYS A 204 3.72 5.82 7.08
CA LYS A 204 4.80 4.84 6.88
C LYS A 204 6.17 5.44 7.24
N GLY A 205 6.99 4.65 7.96
CA GLY A 205 8.34 5.07 8.35
C GLY A 205 8.39 5.90 9.64
N GLY A 206 7.31 5.89 10.45
CA GLY A 206 7.26 6.62 11.72
C GLY A 206 7.03 8.13 11.56
N LYS A 207 6.63 8.57 10.37
CA LYS A 207 6.29 9.97 10.12
C LYS A 207 4.96 10.30 10.76
N HIS A 208 4.97 11.37 11.53
CA HIS A 208 3.76 11.96 12.12
C HIS A 208 3.46 13.26 11.38
N HIS A 209 2.22 13.47 11.01
CA HIS A 209 1.77 14.76 10.55
C HIS A 209 0.34 15.02 10.98
N GLU A 210 -0.01 16.28 11.05
CA GLU A 210 -1.29 16.76 11.53
C GLU A 210 -1.91 17.64 10.46
N VAL A 211 -3.19 17.44 10.24
CA VAL A 211 -3.98 18.23 9.29
C VAL A 211 -5.24 18.74 9.97
N PRO A 212 -5.71 19.95 9.65
CA PRO A 212 -7.02 20.41 10.10
C PRO A 212 -8.10 19.45 9.54
N ALA A 213 -9.07 19.11 10.37
CA ALA A 213 -10.20 18.33 9.90
C ALA A 213 -11.07 19.16 8.97
N HIS A 214 -11.41 18.59 7.80
CA HIS A 214 -12.43 19.15 6.93
C HIS A 214 -13.80 19.07 7.65
N HIS A 215 -14.64 20.11 7.55
CA HIS A 215 -15.91 20.17 8.28
C HIS A 215 -16.80 18.93 8.08
N THR A 216 -16.85 18.38 6.87
CA THR A 216 -17.60 17.13 6.59
C THR A 216 -16.99 15.92 7.32
N ALA A 217 -15.66 15.82 7.38
CA ALA A 217 -15.01 14.73 8.12
C ALA A 217 -15.21 14.88 9.61
N GLU A 218 -15.16 16.11 10.14
CA GLU A 218 -15.46 16.45 11.53
C GLU A 218 -16.89 16.04 11.88
N GLU A 219 -17.88 16.46 11.10
CA GLU A 219 -19.29 16.09 11.29
C GLU A 219 -19.48 14.57 11.40
N TYR A 220 -18.87 13.81 10.48
CA TYR A 220 -19.04 12.36 10.45
C TYR A 220 -18.29 11.64 11.58
N LEU A 221 -17.12 12.12 11.97
CA LEU A 221 -16.38 11.62 13.11
C LEU A 221 -17.14 11.88 14.43
N ASP A 222 -17.68 13.10 14.59
CA ASP A 222 -18.46 13.49 15.76
C ASP A 222 -19.75 12.67 15.88
N ALA A 223 -20.46 12.47 14.76
CA ALA A 223 -21.66 11.64 14.74
C ALA A 223 -21.34 10.19 15.15
N TYR A 224 -20.23 9.62 14.62
CA TYR A 224 -19.77 8.28 14.97
C TYR A 224 -19.42 8.18 16.47
N LEU A 225 -18.56 9.07 16.96
CA LEU A 225 -18.08 9.04 18.35
C LEU A 225 -19.21 9.30 19.36
N ARG A 226 -20.11 10.23 19.07
CA ARG A 226 -21.24 10.58 19.90
C ARG A 226 -22.24 9.43 20.05
N THR A 227 -22.57 8.77 18.93
CA THR A 227 -23.54 7.66 18.91
C THR A 227 -23.00 6.41 19.60
N THR A 228 -21.69 6.17 19.51
CA THR A 228 -21.08 4.99 20.11
C THR A 228 -20.65 5.19 21.56
N GLY A 229 -20.54 6.44 22.04
CA GLY A 229 -19.94 6.77 23.34
C GLY A 229 -18.44 6.41 23.44
N HIS A 230 -17.86 5.95 22.35
CA HIS A 230 -16.49 5.44 22.26
C HIS A 230 -15.41 6.52 22.47
N GLY A 231 -15.76 7.79 22.27
CA GLY A 231 -14.85 8.92 22.43
C GLY A 231 -14.29 9.18 23.84
N ILE A 232 -14.82 8.49 24.88
CA ILE A 232 -14.44 8.70 26.28
C ILE A 232 -13.00 8.21 26.53
N ASN A 233 -12.65 7.03 26.05
CA ASN A 233 -11.31 6.47 26.24
C ASN A 233 -10.38 6.86 25.08
N LYS A 234 -9.53 7.83 25.32
CA LYS A 234 -8.61 8.43 24.34
C LYS A 234 -7.58 7.47 23.76
N THR A 235 -7.23 6.41 24.47
CA THR A 235 -6.18 5.46 24.06
C THR A 235 -6.68 4.33 23.19
N THR A 236 -8.00 4.16 23.09
CA THR A 236 -8.62 3.10 22.26
C THR A 236 -8.52 3.40 20.77
N PRO A 237 -8.56 2.37 19.90
CA PRO A 237 -8.57 2.60 18.46
C PRO A 237 -9.79 3.44 18.04
N LEU A 238 -9.61 4.41 17.15
CA LEU A 238 -10.71 5.25 16.66
C LEU A 238 -11.73 4.44 15.84
N PHE A 239 -11.26 3.55 14.98
CA PHE A 239 -12.11 2.73 14.13
C PHE A 239 -12.10 1.27 14.57
N LEU A 240 -13.26 0.76 14.94
CA LEU A 240 -13.45 -0.57 15.53
C LEU A 240 -13.98 -1.59 14.51
N THR A 241 -13.67 -2.87 14.70
CA THR A 241 -14.29 -3.96 13.93
C THR A 241 -15.76 -4.15 14.31
N ALA A 242 -16.50 -4.89 13.50
CA ALA A 242 -17.88 -5.26 13.77
C ALA A 242 -18.02 -6.77 14.00
N VAL A 243 -18.98 -7.17 14.82
CA VAL A 243 -19.31 -8.58 15.05
C VAL A 243 -20.19 -9.08 13.90
N GLY A 244 -19.57 -9.78 12.94
CA GLY A 244 -20.30 -10.36 11.81
C GLY A 244 -21.21 -9.35 11.09
N LYS A 245 -22.50 -9.70 10.94
CA LYS A 245 -23.52 -8.83 10.32
C LYS A 245 -24.46 -8.19 11.35
N THR A 246 -24.05 -8.08 12.61
CA THR A 246 -24.94 -7.68 13.73
C THR A 246 -25.09 -6.18 13.92
N ASN A 247 -24.40 -5.35 13.14
CA ASN A 247 -24.27 -3.91 13.34
C ASN A 247 -23.72 -3.49 14.74
N ARG A 248 -23.08 -4.42 15.45
CA ARG A 248 -22.43 -4.15 16.75
C ARG A 248 -20.93 -4.03 16.56
N LEU A 249 -20.32 -3.02 17.15
CA LEU A 249 -18.87 -2.86 17.16
C LEU A 249 -18.24 -3.72 18.26
N THR A 250 -17.00 -4.13 18.03
CA THR A 250 -16.13 -4.76 19.03
C THR A 250 -15.23 -3.70 19.68
N GLU A 251 -14.36 -4.09 20.59
CA GLU A 251 -13.29 -3.23 21.11
C GLU A 251 -12.01 -3.31 20.27
N ASN A 252 -11.99 -4.20 19.27
CA ASN A 252 -10.81 -4.43 18.47
C ASN A 252 -10.69 -3.43 17.32
N ARG A 253 -9.43 -3.05 17.03
CA ARG A 253 -9.08 -2.18 15.92
C ARG A 253 -9.52 -2.78 14.58
N LEU A 254 -10.09 -1.95 13.72
CA LEU A 254 -10.39 -2.33 12.34
C LEU A 254 -9.10 -2.61 11.58
N THR A 255 -9.02 -3.78 10.94
CA THR A 255 -7.84 -4.14 10.15
C THR A 255 -7.88 -3.49 8.76
N ARG A 256 -6.71 -3.34 8.13
CA ARG A 256 -6.62 -2.85 6.74
C ARG A 256 -7.41 -3.74 5.77
N HIS A 257 -7.42 -5.03 6.04
CA HIS A 257 -8.13 -6.01 5.20
C HIS A 257 -9.65 -5.88 5.33
N ASP A 258 -10.14 -5.70 6.56
CA ASP A 258 -11.57 -5.47 6.79
C ASP A 258 -12.03 -4.13 6.21
N ALA A 259 -11.23 -3.08 6.36
CA ALA A 259 -11.48 -1.80 5.73
C ALA A 259 -11.52 -1.91 4.19
N PHE A 260 -10.60 -2.65 3.58
CA PHE A 260 -10.63 -2.91 2.14
C PHE A 260 -11.90 -3.64 1.71
N ARG A 261 -12.29 -4.71 2.41
CA ARG A 261 -13.53 -5.45 2.13
C ARG A 261 -14.77 -4.59 2.32
N MET A 262 -14.78 -3.76 3.35
CA MET A 262 -15.84 -2.80 3.60
C MET A 262 -15.97 -1.80 2.45
N ILE A 263 -14.88 -1.17 2.03
CA ILE A 263 -14.86 -0.20 0.91
C ILE A 263 -15.38 -0.85 -0.37
N LYS A 264 -14.93 -2.07 -0.70
CA LYS A 264 -15.45 -2.81 -1.87
C LYS A 264 -16.96 -2.98 -1.82
N ARG A 265 -17.48 -3.41 -0.68
CA ARG A 265 -18.91 -3.63 -0.48
C ARG A 265 -19.71 -2.33 -0.60
N ARG A 266 -19.22 -1.22 0.01
CA ARG A 266 -19.88 0.10 -0.06
C ARG A 266 -19.86 0.67 -1.48
N ALA A 267 -18.74 0.55 -2.19
CA ALA A 267 -18.64 1.02 -3.58
C ALA A 267 -19.62 0.27 -4.51
N ILE A 268 -19.70 -1.06 -4.39
CA ILE A 268 -20.64 -1.87 -5.17
C ILE A 268 -22.09 -1.49 -4.82
N ALA A 269 -22.43 -1.33 -3.53
CA ALA A 269 -23.76 -0.94 -3.09
C ALA A 269 -24.17 0.46 -3.59
N ALA A 270 -23.21 1.37 -3.76
CA ALA A 270 -23.40 2.68 -4.34
C ALA A 270 -23.45 2.68 -5.89
N GLY A 271 -23.39 1.53 -6.55
CA GLY A 271 -23.37 1.43 -8.02
C GLY A 271 -22.05 1.83 -8.67
N LEU A 272 -20.97 1.96 -7.88
CA LEU A 272 -19.66 2.34 -8.38
C LEU A 272 -18.83 1.13 -8.86
N SER A 273 -17.78 1.42 -9.63
CA SER A 273 -16.90 0.40 -10.16
C SER A 273 -16.29 -0.47 -9.06
N ASN A 274 -16.18 -1.78 -9.29
CA ASN A 274 -15.47 -2.71 -8.42
C ASN A 274 -13.95 -2.45 -8.35
N LYS A 275 -13.42 -1.54 -9.16
CA LYS A 275 -12.01 -1.10 -9.09
C LYS A 275 -11.75 -0.13 -7.95
N VAL A 276 -12.78 0.49 -7.35
CA VAL A 276 -12.65 1.37 -6.18
C VAL A 276 -11.94 0.62 -5.05
N CYS A 277 -10.97 1.27 -4.44
CA CYS A 277 -10.14 0.71 -3.36
C CYS A 277 -9.68 1.81 -2.39
N CYS A 278 -8.96 1.45 -1.33
CA CYS A 278 -8.47 2.44 -0.37
C CYS A 278 -7.66 3.58 -1.02
N HIS A 279 -6.83 3.27 -2.00
CA HIS A 279 -6.04 4.31 -2.69
C HIS A 279 -6.89 5.23 -3.58
N THR A 280 -8.09 4.81 -3.97
CA THR A 280 -9.03 5.65 -4.74
C THR A 280 -9.36 6.94 -3.98
N PHE A 281 -9.62 6.87 -2.69
CA PHE A 281 -9.96 8.07 -1.90
C PHE A 281 -8.81 9.06 -1.81
N ARG A 282 -7.59 8.56 -1.62
CA ARG A 282 -6.39 9.41 -1.68
C ARG A 282 -6.22 10.05 -3.06
N ALA A 283 -6.39 9.28 -4.12
CA ALA A 283 -6.32 9.78 -5.49
C ALA A 283 -7.42 10.83 -5.76
N THR A 284 -8.65 10.53 -5.34
CA THR A 284 -9.81 11.45 -5.48
C THR A 284 -9.59 12.75 -4.71
N GLY A 285 -9.20 12.67 -3.44
CA GLY A 285 -8.98 13.86 -2.63
C GLY A 285 -7.87 14.77 -3.18
N ILE A 286 -6.73 14.18 -3.58
CA ILE A 286 -5.63 14.96 -4.18
C ILE A 286 -6.07 15.58 -5.51
N THR A 287 -6.72 14.80 -6.39
CA THR A 287 -7.19 15.28 -7.70
C THR A 287 -8.20 16.43 -7.53
N ALA A 288 -9.23 16.24 -6.71
CA ALA A 288 -10.23 17.27 -6.44
C ALA A 288 -9.60 18.55 -5.82
N TYR A 289 -8.61 18.40 -4.93
CA TYR A 289 -7.89 19.54 -4.35
C TYR A 289 -7.14 20.34 -5.43
N LEU A 290 -6.44 19.66 -6.35
CA LEU A 290 -5.70 20.32 -7.43
C LEU A 290 -6.64 20.96 -8.46
N GLU A 291 -7.73 20.28 -8.84
CA GLU A 291 -8.76 20.81 -9.76
C GLU A 291 -9.46 22.06 -9.20
N ASN A 292 -9.56 22.18 -7.87
CA ASN A 292 -10.09 23.37 -7.18
C ASN A 292 -9.01 24.45 -6.87
N GLY A 293 -7.89 24.43 -7.59
CA GLY A 293 -6.85 25.46 -7.49
C GLY A 293 -5.85 25.28 -6.34
N GLY A 294 -5.85 24.12 -5.69
CA GLY A 294 -4.85 23.77 -4.70
C GLY A 294 -3.46 23.57 -5.32
N THR A 295 -2.40 23.90 -4.60
CA THR A 295 -1.03 23.74 -5.10
C THR A 295 -0.50 22.30 -4.91
N VAL A 296 0.42 21.88 -5.77
CA VAL A 296 1.07 20.57 -5.69
C VAL A 296 1.85 20.43 -4.37
N GLU A 297 2.47 21.50 -3.91
CA GLU A 297 3.24 21.53 -2.66
C GLU A 297 2.35 21.31 -1.43
N ASN A 298 1.20 21.96 -1.36
CA ASN A 298 0.25 21.76 -0.27
C ASN A 298 -0.38 20.36 -0.35
N ALA A 299 -0.72 19.89 -1.55
CA ALA A 299 -1.20 18.50 -1.74
C ALA A 299 -0.15 17.47 -1.30
N GLN A 300 1.14 17.73 -1.58
CA GLN A 300 2.25 16.90 -1.11
C GLN A 300 2.34 16.89 0.42
N ALA A 301 2.23 18.05 1.06
CA ALA A 301 2.27 18.19 2.52
C ALA A 301 1.09 17.42 3.17
N ILE A 302 -0.15 17.67 2.73
CA ILE A 302 -1.36 16.99 3.23
C ILE A 302 -1.25 15.47 3.05
N ALA A 303 -0.71 15.02 1.91
CA ALA A 303 -0.53 13.61 1.62
C ALA A 303 0.69 12.97 2.31
N ALA A 304 1.55 13.73 2.97
CA ALA A 304 2.85 13.29 3.49
C ALA A 304 3.66 12.50 2.44
N HIS A 305 3.74 13.02 1.21
CA HIS A 305 4.56 12.43 0.15
C HIS A 305 6.01 12.88 0.28
N GLU A 306 6.96 11.94 0.20
CA GLU A 306 8.40 12.25 0.23
C GLU A 306 8.87 12.98 -1.02
N SER A 307 8.20 12.78 -2.15
CA SER A 307 8.59 13.33 -3.44
C SER A 307 7.40 13.99 -4.14
N PRO A 308 7.57 15.21 -4.68
CA PRO A 308 6.57 15.87 -5.52
C PRO A 308 6.14 15.01 -6.73
N ARG A 309 7.04 14.18 -7.23
CA ARG A 309 6.76 13.26 -8.34
C ARG A 309 5.61 12.31 -8.01
N THR A 310 5.47 11.90 -6.74
CA THR A 310 4.36 11.05 -6.31
C THR A 310 3.03 11.80 -6.37
N THR A 311 3.01 13.07 -5.96
CA THR A 311 1.80 13.92 -6.03
C THR A 311 1.41 14.20 -7.48
N LYS A 312 2.36 14.48 -8.35
CA LYS A 312 2.12 14.69 -9.80
C LYS A 312 1.46 13.49 -10.50
N LEU A 313 1.59 12.27 -9.97
CA LEU A 313 0.86 11.11 -10.52
C LEU A 313 -0.66 11.19 -10.32
N TYR A 314 -1.13 12.00 -9.39
CA TYR A 314 -2.55 12.27 -9.11
C TYR A 314 -3.05 13.54 -9.77
N ASP A 315 -2.16 14.34 -10.33
CA ASP A 315 -2.54 15.50 -11.11
C ASP A 315 -3.28 15.03 -12.38
N ARG A 316 -4.56 15.38 -12.44
CA ARG A 316 -5.47 15.07 -13.57
C ARG A 316 -5.85 16.34 -14.31
N THR A 317 -5.40 17.49 -13.83
CA THR A 317 -5.50 18.72 -14.60
C THR A 317 -4.79 18.50 -15.92
N SER A 318 -5.40 18.95 -16.99
CA SER A 318 -4.90 18.66 -18.35
C SER A 318 -3.45 19.12 -18.48
N ASP A 319 -2.59 18.25 -19.04
CA ASP A 319 -1.25 18.63 -19.50
C ASP A 319 -1.31 19.61 -20.72
N GLU A 320 -2.50 20.04 -21.11
CA GLU A 320 -2.72 21.02 -22.15
C GLU A 320 -2.32 22.39 -21.60
N ILE A 321 -1.25 22.91 -22.13
CA ILE A 321 -0.86 24.30 -21.90
C ILE A 321 -1.95 25.16 -22.53
N THR A 322 -2.74 25.81 -21.67
CA THR A 322 -3.79 26.71 -22.12
C THR A 322 -3.19 28.00 -22.67
N LEU A 323 -3.92 28.71 -23.53
CA LEU A 323 -3.51 30.01 -24.02
C LEU A 323 -3.27 30.98 -22.84
N ASP A 324 -4.13 30.92 -21.82
CA ASP A 324 -4.00 31.75 -20.61
C ASP A 324 -2.66 31.52 -19.88
N GLU A 325 -2.10 30.32 -19.90
CA GLU A 325 -0.78 30.06 -19.33
C GLU A 325 0.34 30.71 -20.15
N ILE A 326 0.20 30.70 -21.49
CA ILE A 326 1.18 31.34 -22.37
C ILE A 326 1.09 32.87 -22.25
N GLU A 327 -0.12 33.42 -22.11
CA GLU A 327 -0.34 34.87 -21.95
C GLU A 327 0.13 35.42 -20.59
N ARG A 328 0.50 34.56 -19.64
CA ARG A 328 1.21 34.96 -18.41
C ARG A 328 2.66 35.45 -18.67
N ILE A 329 3.22 35.14 -19.85
CA ILE A 329 4.53 35.65 -20.25
C ILE A 329 4.35 37.11 -20.62
N ARG A 330 4.69 38.01 -19.69
CA ARG A 330 4.66 39.45 -19.88
C ARG A 330 6.09 39.92 -20.14
N ILE A 331 6.37 40.38 -21.37
CA ILE A 331 7.67 40.97 -21.79
C ILE A 331 7.47 42.43 -21.98
#